data_4f756c767d1f75f5f5809de53e8765ef
#
_entry.id   4f756c767d1f75f5f5809de53e8765ef
#
_cell.length_a   1.000
_cell.length_b   1.000
_cell.length_c   1.000
_cell.angle_alpha   90.00
_cell.angle_beta   90.00
_cell.angle_gamma   90.00
#
_symmetry.space_group_name_H-M   'P 1'
#
loop_
_entity.id
_entity.type
_entity.pdbx_description
1 polymer ?
#
loop_
_entity_poly.entity_id
_entity_poly.type
_entity_poly.pdbx_seq_one_letter_code
_entity_poly.pdbx_strand_id
1 'polypeptide(L)'
;MTVTSSTRPGGGRRARFAALLERPDDAGLRGAAVAAARSEAAARDLAVEADRAWPRLTRAERDLLRYHVRAAGVALALARASRSLLPPRRARAAAAIGDLRLAEAAPRLAEMLPDRNRRAAVAAATALGRIGSTFAARALLEALEEGLVPEQRLVEALGGSWAEEPLLQAFRAPRTVAMRVPLADALGRTGSAAAGEALAAAMAAGSVDLRVRIVRALARLGRPEPVRAALSDRDARVRAQAAWALGRLGDEGASELLERALLDSAPRVRASSAAALRRLAATP
;
A
#
# COMPACT_ATOMS: atom_id res chain seq x y z
N MET A 1 2.64 48.24 20.10
CA MET A 1 1.94 47.45 19.10
C MET A 1 2.31 45.98 19.33
N THR A 2 1.47 45.26 20.07
CA THR A 2 1.62 43.85 20.40
C THR A 2 0.90 43.05 19.33
N VAL A 3 1.68 42.34 18.52
CA VAL A 3 1.14 41.41 17.51
C VAL A 3 0.68 40.14 18.24
N THR A 4 -0.64 40.03 18.47
CA THR A 4 -1.26 38.80 18.94
C THR A 4 -1.25 37.79 17.80
N SER A 5 -0.35 36.80 17.88
CA SER A 5 -0.36 35.62 16.97
C SER A 5 -1.62 34.83 17.23
N SER A 6 -2.56 34.89 16.30
CA SER A 6 -3.75 34.06 16.24
C SER A 6 -3.34 32.60 15.97
N THR A 7 -3.07 31.84 17.03
CA THR A 7 -2.90 30.39 16.94
C THR A 7 -4.23 29.74 16.59
N ARG A 8 -4.35 29.21 15.39
CA ARG A 8 -5.50 28.39 14.97
C ARG A 8 -5.78 27.32 16.03
N PRO A 9 -7.03 27.15 16.53
CA PRO A 9 -7.34 26.25 17.67
C PRO A 9 -7.02 24.76 17.45
N GLY A 10 -6.67 24.35 16.25
CA GLY A 10 -6.24 22.97 15.94
C GLY A 10 -4.73 22.70 16.12
N GLY A 11 -3.87 23.71 16.02
CA GLY A 11 -2.41 23.54 16.09
C GLY A 11 -1.93 23.04 17.45
N GLY A 12 -2.49 23.57 18.53
CA GLY A 12 -2.11 23.19 19.89
C GLY A 12 -2.49 21.75 20.27
N ARG A 13 -3.63 21.22 19.77
CA ARG A 13 -4.06 19.85 20.07
C ARG A 13 -3.21 18.82 19.32
N ARG A 14 -2.93 19.02 18.04
CA ARG A 14 -2.05 18.17 17.25
C ARG A 14 -0.65 18.11 17.84
N ALA A 15 -0.08 19.24 18.22
CA ALA A 15 1.22 19.30 18.87
C ALA A 15 1.25 18.49 20.17
N ARG A 16 0.17 18.53 20.99
CA ARG A 16 0.06 17.72 22.20
C ARG A 16 0.00 16.21 21.89
N PHE A 17 -0.73 15.80 20.86
CA PHE A 17 -0.79 14.39 20.44
C PHE A 17 0.55 13.93 19.85
N ALA A 18 1.24 14.76 19.07
CA ALA A 18 2.57 14.46 18.57
C ALA A 18 3.57 14.26 19.73
N ALA A 19 3.62 15.17 20.69
CA ALA A 19 4.48 15.06 21.87
C ALA A 19 4.18 13.82 22.72
N LEU A 20 2.90 13.49 22.92
CA LEU A 20 2.47 12.26 23.60
C LEU A 20 2.98 11.01 22.90
N LEU A 21 2.90 10.97 21.57
CA LEU A 21 3.29 9.79 20.77
C LEU A 21 4.82 9.68 20.58
N GLU A 22 5.61 10.68 20.99
CA GLU A 22 7.06 10.55 21.11
C GLU A 22 7.46 9.70 22.32
N ARG A 23 6.68 9.75 23.41
CA ARG A 23 6.86 8.98 24.65
C ARG A 23 5.49 8.61 25.23
N PRO A 24 4.82 7.61 24.65
CA PRO A 24 3.45 7.29 25.04
C PRO A 24 3.40 6.71 26.45
N ASP A 25 2.58 7.31 27.29
CA ASP A 25 2.23 6.82 28.63
C ASP A 25 0.75 6.45 28.73
N ASP A 26 0.40 5.60 29.70
CA ASP A 26 -0.95 5.06 29.88
C ASP A 26 -2.00 6.16 30.12
N ALA A 27 -1.70 7.12 30.97
CA ALA A 27 -2.66 8.19 31.34
C ALA A 27 -2.88 9.16 30.17
N GLY A 28 -1.83 9.54 29.49
CA GLY A 28 -1.87 10.44 28.32
C GLY A 28 -2.62 9.79 27.16
N LEU A 29 -2.35 8.52 26.83
CA LEU A 29 -3.05 7.80 25.78
C LEU A 29 -4.53 7.62 26.10
N ARG A 30 -4.89 7.33 27.36
CA ARG A 30 -6.27 7.29 27.82
C ARG A 30 -6.98 8.63 27.64
N GLY A 31 -6.35 9.72 28.05
CA GLY A 31 -6.88 11.09 27.90
C GLY A 31 -7.07 11.46 26.42
N ALA A 32 -6.10 11.16 25.56
CA ALA A 32 -6.18 11.38 24.13
C ALA A 32 -7.32 10.59 23.47
N ALA A 33 -7.48 9.31 23.84
CA ALA A 33 -8.54 8.45 23.32
C ALA A 33 -9.94 8.92 23.76
N VAL A 34 -10.11 9.33 25.01
CA VAL A 34 -11.38 9.91 25.51
C VAL A 34 -11.72 11.20 24.75
N ALA A 35 -10.75 12.08 24.52
CA ALA A 35 -10.96 13.29 23.74
C ALA A 35 -11.35 12.96 22.27
N ALA A 36 -10.71 11.94 21.68
CA ALA A 36 -11.02 11.49 20.34
C ALA A 36 -12.44 10.89 20.24
N ALA A 37 -12.90 10.15 21.24
CA ALA A 37 -14.25 9.59 21.26
C ALA A 37 -15.35 10.67 21.32
N ARG A 38 -15.05 11.81 21.95
CA ARG A 38 -15.99 12.94 22.14
C ARG A 38 -16.00 13.93 20.98
N SER A 39 -14.98 13.95 20.14
CA SER A 39 -14.81 14.96 19.07
C SER A 39 -14.18 14.36 17.83
N GLU A 40 -14.89 14.42 16.70
CA GLU A 40 -14.36 14.01 15.39
C GLU A 40 -13.09 14.76 14.99
N ALA A 41 -12.97 16.04 15.40
CA ALA A 41 -11.76 16.82 15.16
C ALA A 41 -10.59 16.27 15.98
N ALA A 42 -10.82 15.90 17.25
CA ALA A 42 -9.79 15.26 18.08
C ALA A 42 -9.43 13.86 17.59
N ALA A 43 -10.42 13.06 17.17
CA ALA A 43 -10.19 11.73 16.57
C ALA A 43 -9.30 11.82 15.32
N ARG A 44 -9.58 12.77 14.45
CA ARG A 44 -8.78 13.02 13.24
C ARG A 44 -7.37 13.50 13.58
N ASP A 45 -7.21 14.43 14.51
CA ASP A 45 -5.90 14.94 14.89
C ASP A 45 -5.05 13.83 15.53
N LEU A 46 -5.63 13.01 16.43
CA LEU A 46 -4.96 11.84 17.00
C LEU A 46 -4.58 10.83 15.92
N ALA A 47 -5.50 10.54 14.97
CA ALA A 47 -5.27 9.58 13.90
C ALA A 47 -4.08 9.99 13.01
N VAL A 48 -4.02 11.26 12.60
CA VAL A 48 -2.92 11.77 11.77
C VAL A 48 -1.57 11.68 12.50
N GLU A 49 -1.52 12.04 13.78
CA GLU A 49 -0.26 11.95 14.53
C GLU A 49 0.11 10.48 14.85
N ALA A 50 -0.88 9.61 15.10
CA ALA A 50 -0.65 8.19 15.28
C ALA A 50 -0.07 7.54 14.01
N ASP A 51 -0.58 7.87 12.82
CA ASP A 51 -0.05 7.33 11.56
C ASP A 51 1.40 7.76 11.32
N ARG A 52 1.73 9.02 11.61
CA ARG A 52 3.10 9.55 11.55
C ARG A 52 4.06 8.89 12.52
N ALA A 53 3.61 8.62 13.75
CA ALA A 53 4.40 7.98 14.78
C ALA A 53 4.52 6.46 14.57
N TRP A 54 3.57 5.85 13.87
CA TRP A 54 3.42 4.40 13.75
C TRP A 54 4.71 3.62 13.43
N PRO A 55 5.57 4.05 12.48
CA PRO A 55 6.80 3.34 12.18
C PRO A 55 7.80 3.32 13.35
N ARG A 56 7.75 4.32 14.24
CA ARG A 56 8.67 4.51 15.37
C ARG A 56 8.18 3.85 16.66
N LEU A 57 6.85 3.66 16.79
CA LEU A 57 6.26 3.03 17.96
C LEU A 57 6.68 1.56 18.05
N THR A 58 7.04 1.12 19.24
CA THR A 58 7.23 -0.29 19.56
C THR A 58 5.91 -1.06 19.47
N ARG A 59 5.98 -2.39 19.46
CA ARG A 59 4.78 -3.23 19.46
C ARG A 59 3.91 -2.96 20.68
N ALA A 60 4.52 -2.87 21.87
CA ALA A 60 3.80 -2.60 23.13
C ALA A 60 3.08 -1.24 23.11
N GLU A 61 3.73 -0.19 22.61
CA GLU A 61 3.13 1.14 22.49
C GLU A 61 1.96 1.17 21.49
N ARG A 62 2.08 0.46 20.37
CA ARG A 62 0.97 0.30 19.41
C ARG A 62 -0.22 -0.42 20.04
N ASP A 63 0.04 -1.46 20.80
CA ASP A 63 -1.00 -2.26 21.47
C ASP A 63 -1.68 -1.44 22.59
N LEU A 64 -0.92 -0.64 23.33
CA LEU A 64 -1.43 0.27 24.35
C LEU A 64 -2.31 1.37 23.74
N LEU A 65 -1.87 1.99 22.65
CA LEU A 65 -2.67 2.97 21.92
C LEU A 65 -3.99 2.36 21.42
N ARG A 66 -3.93 1.18 20.79
CA ARG A 66 -5.13 0.46 20.33
C ARG A 66 -6.07 0.13 21.47
N TYR A 67 -5.54 -0.32 22.59
CA TYR A 67 -6.33 -0.62 23.78
C TYR A 67 -7.14 0.60 24.24
N HIS A 68 -6.50 1.76 24.43
CA HIS A 68 -7.20 2.96 24.89
C HIS A 68 -8.18 3.50 23.85
N VAL A 69 -7.80 3.52 22.56
CA VAL A 69 -8.68 3.95 21.47
C VAL A 69 -9.93 3.07 21.40
N ARG A 70 -9.79 1.75 21.59
CA ARG A 70 -10.90 0.80 21.63
C ARG A 70 -11.75 0.98 22.87
N ALA A 71 -11.13 1.04 24.06
CA ALA A 71 -11.82 1.20 25.33
C ALA A 71 -12.64 2.50 25.41
N ALA A 72 -12.17 3.58 24.78
CA ALA A 72 -12.89 4.84 24.70
C ALA A 72 -14.02 4.85 23.65
N GLY A 73 -14.17 3.81 22.83
CA GLY A 73 -15.21 3.73 21.80
C GLY A 73 -14.97 4.63 20.57
N VAL A 74 -13.72 5.00 20.28
CA VAL A 74 -13.36 5.85 19.12
C VAL A 74 -13.79 5.20 17.80
N ALA A 75 -13.66 3.88 17.69
CA ALA A 75 -14.08 3.13 16.50
C ALA A 75 -15.58 3.32 16.23
N LEU A 76 -16.42 3.25 17.25
CA LEU A 76 -17.86 3.45 17.12
C LEU A 76 -18.21 4.90 16.73
N ALA A 77 -17.52 5.88 17.33
CA ALA A 77 -17.71 7.29 16.98
C ALA A 77 -17.36 7.57 15.51
N LEU A 78 -16.23 7.05 15.03
CA LEU A 78 -15.80 7.17 13.63
C LEU A 78 -16.71 6.36 12.68
N ALA A 79 -17.16 5.17 13.07
CA ALA A 79 -18.10 4.39 12.28
C ALA A 79 -19.45 5.14 12.10
N ARG A 80 -19.94 5.83 13.14
CA ARG A 80 -21.12 6.72 13.02
C ARG A 80 -20.83 7.92 12.08
N ALA A 81 -19.68 8.58 12.21
CA ALA A 81 -19.30 9.68 11.34
C ALA A 81 -19.18 9.27 9.87
N SER A 82 -18.78 8.03 9.60
CA SER A 82 -18.70 7.46 8.25
C SER A 82 -20.08 7.24 7.58
N ARG A 83 -21.18 7.35 8.31
CA ARG A 83 -22.57 7.31 7.80
C ARG A 83 -23.14 8.70 7.48
N SER A 84 -22.33 9.76 7.63
CA SER A 84 -22.76 11.13 7.35
C SER A 84 -23.26 11.31 5.92
N LEU A 85 -24.27 12.14 5.72
CA LEU A 85 -24.74 12.54 4.39
C LEU A 85 -23.66 13.32 3.61
N LEU A 86 -22.72 13.97 4.31
CA LEU A 86 -21.65 14.77 3.73
C LEU A 86 -20.46 13.89 3.31
N PRO A 87 -20.16 13.75 2.00
CA PRO A 87 -19.06 12.90 1.51
C PRO A 87 -17.69 13.24 2.12
N PRO A 88 -17.30 14.53 2.31
CA PRO A 88 -16.02 14.84 2.93
C PRO A 88 -15.91 14.37 4.38
N ARG A 89 -17.02 14.27 5.10
CA ARG A 89 -17.06 13.76 6.48
C ARG A 89 -16.89 12.25 6.50
N ARG A 90 -17.57 11.53 5.58
CA ARG A 90 -17.38 10.09 5.41
C ARG A 90 -15.93 9.74 5.07
N ALA A 91 -15.32 10.44 4.10
CA ALA A 91 -13.95 10.22 3.70
C ALA A 91 -12.95 10.46 4.86
N ARG A 92 -13.15 11.52 5.65
CA ARG A 92 -12.30 11.83 6.81
C ARG A 92 -12.45 10.79 7.92
N ALA A 93 -13.65 10.29 8.17
CA ALA A 93 -13.89 9.23 9.14
C ALA A 93 -13.20 7.93 8.71
N ALA A 94 -13.34 7.54 7.43
CA ALA A 94 -12.66 6.38 6.87
C ALA A 94 -11.13 6.48 7.00
N ALA A 95 -10.54 7.64 6.66
CA ALA A 95 -9.11 7.86 6.81
C ALA A 95 -8.67 7.70 8.28
N ALA A 96 -9.37 8.32 9.24
CA ALA A 96 -9.05 8.21 10.65
C ALA A 96 -9.14 6.76 11.18
N ILE A 97 -10.12 5.97 10.73
CA ILE A 97 -10.22 4.54 11.03
C ILE A 97 -8.97 3.80 10.54
N GLY A 98 -8.52 4.08 9.32
CA GLY A 98 -7.33 3.49 8.74
C GLY A 98 -6.04 3.90 9.46
N ASP A 99 -5.89 5.18 9.76
CA ASP A 99 -4.72 5.75 10.44
C ASP A 99 -4.53 5.15 11.85
N LEU A 100 -5.64 4.92 12.56
CA LEU A 100 -5.65 4.24 13.87
C LEU A 100 -5.68 2.70 13.76
N ARG A 101 -5.77 2.15 12.55
CA ARG A 101 -5.81 0.69 12.27
C ARG A 101 -6.88 -0.05 13.06
N LEU A 102 -8.10 0.52 13.10
CA LEU A 102 -9.23 0.00 13.86
C LEU A 102 -9.89 -1.19 13.13
N ALA A 103 -9.38 -2.39 13.38
CA ALA A 103 -9.83 -3.61 12.70
C ALA A 103 -11.33 -3.90 12.89
N GLU A 104 -11.90 -3.53 14.05
CA GLU A 104 -13.32 -3.66 14.35
C GLU A 104 -14.23 -2.80 13.47
N ALA A 105 -13.70 -1.75 12.85
CA ALA A 105 -14.42 -0.92 11.91
C ALA A 105 -14.24 -1.34 10.43
N ALA A 106 -13.47 -2.40 10.16
CA ALA A 106 -13.25 -2.89 8.80
C ALA A 106 -14.55 -3.26 8.05
N PRO A 107 -15.57 -3.91 8.67
CA PRO A 107 -16.83 -4.17 7.98
C PRO A 107 -17.52 -2.87 7.50
N ARG A 108 -17.45 -1.81 8.31
CA ARG A 108 -18.02 -0.52 7.91
C ARG A 108 -17.27 0.12 6.74
N LEU A 109 -15.96 -0.04 6.68
CA LEU A 109 -15.17 0.44 5.53
C LEU A 109 -15.48 -0.37 4.25
N ALA A 110 -15.71 -1.67 4.36
CA ALA A 110 -16.13 -2.51 3.23
C ALA A 110 -17.46 -2.03 2.65
N GLU A 111 -18.46 -1.69 3.48
CA GLU A 111 -19.73 -1.09 3.06
C GLU A 111 -19.55 0.28 2.35
N MET A 112 -18.41 0.94 2.51
CA MET A 112 -18.09 2.22 1.85
C MET A 112 -17.36 2.07 0.52
N LEU A 113 -16.92 0.87 0.13
CA LEU A 113 -16.25 0.67 -1.17
C LEU A 113 -17.13 1.03 -2.37
N PRO A 114 -18.45 0.73 -2.37
CA PRO A 114 -19.38 1.18 -3.43
C PRO A 114 -19.92 2.61 -3.22
N ASP A 115 -19.29 3.46 -2.40
CA ASP A 115 -19.75 4.83 -2.17
C ASP A 115 -19.77 5.63 -3.49
N ARG A 116 -20.90 6.30 -3.78
CA ARG A 116 -21.06 7.16 -4.97
C ARG A 116 -20.01 8.27 -5.04
N ASN A 117 -19.50 8.72 -3.89
CA ASN A 117 -18.42 9.69 -3.86
C ASN A 117 -17.06 8.97 -3.90
N ARG A 118 -16.37 9.10 -5.03
CA ARG A 118 -15.07 8.47 -5.28
C ARG A 118 -14.04 8.72 -4.17
N ARG A 119 -14.05 9.92 -3.53
CA ARG A 119 -13.08 10.22 -2.45
C ARG A 119 -13.37 9.40 -1.20
N ALA A 120 -14.66 9.17 -0.88
CA ALA A 120 -15.04 8.33 0.26
C ALA A 120 -14.69 6.86 0.00
N ALA A 121 -14.99 6.33 -1.21
CA ALA A 121 -14.62 4.97 -1.61
C ALA A 121 -13.09 4.74 -1.57
N VAL A 122 -12.30 5.65 -2.13
CA VAL A 122 -10.83 5.57 -2.09
C VAL A 122 -10.29 5.66 -0.66
N ALA A 123 -10.87 6.52 0.18
CA ALA A 123 -10.47 6.61 1.59
C ALA A 123 -10.74 5.29 2.34
N ALA A 124 -11.89 4.65 2.07
CA ALA A 124 -12.22 3.35 2.65
C ALA A 124 -11.25 2.24 2.19
N ALA A 125 -10.95 2.18 0.89
CA ALA A 125 -9.98 1.22 0.35
C ALA A 125 -8.58 1.41 0.96
N THR A 126 -8.10 2.65 1.05
CA THR A 126 -6.81 2.98 1.68
C THR A 126 -6.79 2.57 3.17
N ALA A 127 -7.89 2.84 3.88
CA ALA A 127 -8.04 2.48 5.28
C ALA A 127 -8.02 0.95 5.50
N LEU A 128 -8.71 0.19 4.66
CA LEU A 128 -8.67 -1.28 4.68
C LEU A 128 -7.26 -1.81 4.45
N GLY A 129 -6.51 -1.24 3.49
CA GLY A 129 -5.11 -1.60 3.25
C GLY A 129 -4.24 -1.36 4.49
N ARG A 130 -4.40 -0.24 5.20
CA ARG A 130 -3.68 0.06 6.46
C ARG A 130 -4.06 -0.85 7.62
N ILE A 131 -5.33 -1.27 7.73
CA ILE A 131 -5.78 -2.27 8.71
C ILE A 131 -5.10 -3.61 8.45
N GLY A 132 -5.01 -4.04 7.19
CA GLY A 132 -4.24 -5.19 6.77
C GLY A 132 -4.75 -6.53 7.30
N SER A 133 -5.99 -6.64 7.74
CA SER A 133 -6.58 -7.92 8.18
C SER A 133 -6.98 -8.79 6.97
N THR A 134 -7.11 -10.10 7.19
CA THR A 134 -7.61 -11.05 6.17
C THR A 134 -8.99 -10.63 5.64
N PHE A 135 -9.87 -10.12 6.51
CA PHE A 135 -11.15 -9.56 6.09
C PHE A 135 -10.99 -8.36 5.17
N ALA A 136 -10.10 -7.40 5.54
CA ALA A 136 -9.84 -6.22 4.73
C ALA A 136 -9.28 -6.58 3.36
N ALA A 137 -8.34 -7.53 3.29
CA ALA A 137 -7.78 -7.99 2.03
C ALA A 137 -8.85 -8.62 1.12
N ARG A 138 -9.73 -9.46 1.67
CA ARG A 138 -10.85 -10.05 0.91
C ARG A 138 -11.82 -8.99 0.38
N ALA A 139 -12.19 -8.01 1.20
CA ALA A 139 -13.06 -6.91 0.75
C ALA A 139 -12.42 -6.09 -0.38
N LEU A 140 -11.09 -5.85 -0.32
CA LEU A 140 -10.36 -5.16 -1.39
C LEU A 140 -10.29 -6.00 -2.67
N LEU A 141 -10.15 -7.34 -2.58
CA LEU A 141 -10.14 -8.25 -3.71
C LEU A 141 -11.52 -8.27 -4.40
N GLU A 142 -12.60 -8.32 -3.64
CA GLU A 142 -13.97 -8.22 -4.16
C GLU A 142 -14.20 -6.87 -4.86
N ALA A 143 -13.75 -5.76 -4.24
CA ALA A 143 -13.84 -4.44 -4.85
C ALA A 143 -13.01 -4.32 -6.14
N LEU A 144 -11.89 -5.03 -6.25
CA LEU A 144 -11.08 -5.10 -7.47
C LEU A 144 -11.82 -5.85 -8.58
N GLU A 145 -12.46 -6.96 -8.25
CA GLU A 145 -13.25 -7.75 -9.18
C GLU A 145 -14.47 -6.99 -9.71
N GLU A 146 -15.16 -6.28 -8.84
CA GLU A 146 -16.37 -5.50 -9.16
C GLU A 146 -16.06 -4.10 -9.74
N GLY A 147 -14.81 -3.67 -9.74
CA GLY A 147 -14.41 -2.35 -10.25
C GLY A 147 -14.95 -1.18 -9.43
N LEU A 148 -15.22 -1.36 -8.14
CA LEU A 148 -15.84 -0.36 -7.28
C LEU A 148 -14.97 0.88 -7.02
N VAL A 149 -13.67 0.68 -7.01
CA VAL A 149 -12.65 1.71 -6.75
C VAL A 149 -11.61 1.64 -7.86
N PRO A 150 -10.95 2.75 -8.24
CA PRO A 150 -9.90 2.70 -9.26
C PRO A 150 -8.84 1.65 -8.96
N GLU A 151 -8.56 0.78 -9.94
CA GLU A 151 -7.63 -0.36 -9.86
C GLU A 151 -6.32 -0.01 -9.16
N GLN A 152 -5.71 1.10 -9.58
CA GLN A 152 -4.44 1.54 -9.00
C GLN A 152 -4.53 1.73 -7.47
N ARG A 153 -5.64 2.25 -6.95
CA ARG A 153 -5.83 2.46 -5.51
C ARG A 153 -6.03 1.15 -4.74
N LEU A 154 -6.70 0.19 -5.36
CA LEU A 154 -6.85 -1.14 -4.79
C LEU A 154 -5.53 -1.91 -4.79
N VAL A 155 -4.75 -1.82 -5.86
CA VAL A 155 -3.40 -2.38 -5.94
C VAL A 155 -2.47 -1.78 -4.87
N GLU A 156 -2.54 -0.47 -4.65
CA GLU A 156 -1.77 0.20 -3.59
C GLU A 156 -2.21 -0.28 -2.20
N ALA A 157 -3.50 -0.40 -1.95
CA ALA A 157 -4.06 -0.85 -0.68
C ALA A 157 -3.74 -2.33 -0.39
N LEU A 158 -3.89 -3.20 -1.38
CA LEU A 158 -3.56 -4.63 -1.28
C LEU A 158 -2.06 -4.84 -1.04
N GLY A 159 -1.20 -4.12 -1.78
CA GLY A 159 0.25 -4.25 -1.65
C GLY A 159 0.81 -3.68 -0.34
N GLY A 160 0.08 -2.83 0.35
CA GLY A 160 0.41 -2.34 1.70
C GLY A 160 -0.20 -3.17 2.83
N SER A 161 -1.01 -4.18 2.49
CA SER A 161 -1.67 -5.04 3.46
C SER A 161 -0.71 -6.10 4.02
N TRP A 162 -0.84 -6.38 5.33
CA TRP A 162 -0.10 -7.46 5.99
C TRP A 162 -0.71 -8.85 5.73
N ALA A 163 -1.90 -8.90 5.13
CA ALA A 163 -2.61 -10.15 4.80
C ALA A 163 -2.19 -10.66 3.43
N GLU A 164 -0.99 -11.21 3.34
CA GLU A 164 -0.39 -11.71 2.12
C GLU A 164 -1.10 -12.95 1.56
N GLU A 165 -1.50 -13.87 2.43
CA GLU A 165 -2.05 -15.15 2.01
C GLU A 165 -3.32 -15.03 1.13
N PRO A 166 -4.32 -14.18 1.44
CA PRO A 166 -5.44 -13.96 0.53
C PRO A 166 -5.03 -13.45 -0.85
N LEU A 167 -3.99 -12.60 -0.91
CA LEU A 167 -3.48 -12.06 -2.17
C LEU A 167 -2.77 -13.13 -3.01
N LEU A 168 -1.96 -13.98 -2.37
CA LEU A 168 -1.30 -15.13 -3.01
C LEU A 168 -2.33 -16.13 -3.54
N GLN A 169 -3.34 -16.46 -2.75
CA GLN A 169 -4.43 -17.34 -3.16
C GLN A 169 -5.18 -16.79 -4.37
N ALA A 170 -5.54 -15.49 -4.34
CA ALA A 170 -6.22 -14.84 -5.45
C ALA A 170 -5.34 -14.81 -6.72
N PHE A 171 -4.03 -14.63 -6.60
CA PHE A 171 -3.11 -14.65 -7.75
C PHE A 171 -2.94 -16.03 -8.35
N ARG A 172 -2.84 -17.08 -7.50
CA ARG A 172 -2.71 -18.49 -7.95
C ARG A 172 -3.98 -19.01 -8.62
N ALA A 173 -5.14 -18.67 -8.05
CA ALA A 173 -6.47 -19.08 -8.52
C ALA A 173 -7.40 -17.86 -8.69
N PRO A 174 -7.14 -16.98 -9.68
CA PRO A 174 -7.97 -15.79 -9.87
C PRO A 174 -9.34 -16.17 -10.44
N ARG A 175 -10.39 -15.48 -9.98
CA ARG A 175 -11.76 -15.66 -10.52
C ARG A 175 -11.84 -15.30 -12.01
N THR A 176 -11.05 -14.32 -12.44
CA THR A 176 -10.91 -13.95 -13.85
C THR A 176 -9.44 -13.81 -14.23
N VAL A 177 -9.09 -14.16 -15.48
CA VAL A 177 -7.71 -14.03 -15.97
C VAL A 177 -7.21 -12.58 -15.91
N ALA A 178 -8.10 -11.61 -16.12
CA ALA A 178 -7.77 -10.19 -16.08
C ALA A 178 -7.24 -9.74 -14.71
N MET A 179 -7.68 -10.37 -13.62
CA MET A 179 -7.22 -10.04 -12.27
C MET A 179 -5.74 -10.34 -12.02
N ARG A 180 -5.11 -11.24 -12.79
CA ARG A 180 -3.69 -11.56 -12.58
C ARG A 180 -2.76 -10.38 -12.72
N VAL A 181 -3.08 -9.46 -13.63
CA VAL A 181 -2.23 -8.27 -13.87
C VAL A 181 -2.19 -7.33 -12.65
N PRO A 182 -3.33 -6.82 -12.13
CA PRO A 182 -3.30 -6.00 -10.93
C PRO A 182 -2.82 -6.75 -9.69
N LEU A 183 -3.09 -8.05 -9.56
CA LEU A 183 -2.59 -8.87 -8.46
C LEU A 183 -1.07 -9.02 -8.49
N ALA A 184 -0.45 -9.16 -9.68
CA ALA A 184 1.02 -9.16 -9.81
C ALA A 184 1.62 -7.83 -9.35
N ASP A 185 1.01 -6.69 -9.70
CA ASP A 185 1.46 -5.37 -9.25
C ASP A 185 1.31 -5.20 -7.72
N ALA A 186 0.24 -5.74 -7.12
CA ALA A 186 0.04 -5.72 -5.67
C ALA A 186 1.07 -6.60 -4.95
N LEU A 187 1.30 -7.84 -5.41
CA LEU A 187 2.34 -8.75 -4.87
C LEU A 187 3.73 -8.12 -4.94
N GLY A 188 4.07 -7.42 -6.02
CA GLY A 188 5.33 -6.70 -6.13
C GLY A 188 5.55 -5.58 -5.13
N ARG A 189 4.56 -5.24 -4.29
CA ARG A 189 4.63 -4.22 -3.23
C ARG A 189 4.71 -4.80 -1.82
N THR A 190 4.47 -6.11 -1.66
CA THR A 190 4.43 -6.76 -0.33
C THR A 190 5.81 -6.89 0.32
N GLY A 191 6.88 -6.88 -0.46
CA GLY A 191 8.24 -7.14 0.03
C GLY A 191 8.51 -8.61 0.37
N SER A 192 7.59 -9.53 0.07
CA SER A 192 7.62 -10.92 0.50
C SER A 192 8.43 -11.82 -0.44
N ALA A 193 9.09 -12.81 0.14
CA ALA A 193 9.76 -13.87 -0.60
C ALA A 193 8.76 -14.78 -1.33
N ALA A 194 7.66 -15.16 -0.67
CA ALA A 194 6.63 -16.02 -1.23
C ALA A 194 5.91 -15.37 -2.43
N ALA A 195 5.74 -14.03 -2.38
CA ALA A 195 5.25 -13.27 -3.53
C ALA A 195 6.21 -13.37 -4.72
N GLY A 196 7.53 -13.26 -4.48
CA GLY A 196 8.55 -13.41 -5.53
C GLY A 196 8.52 -14.79 -6.17
N GLU A 197 8.39 -15.86 -5.40
CA GLU A 197 8.28 -17.24 -5.88
C GLU A 197 7.02 -17.48 -6.71
N ALA A 198 5.87 -17.00 -6.22
CA ALA A 198 4.60 -17.13 -6.94
C ALA A 198 4.61 -16.36 -8.28
N LEU A 199 5.21 -15.18 -8.30
CA LEU A 199 5.38 -14.37 -9.52
C LEU A 199 6.32 -15.06 -10.51
N ALA A 200 7.47 -15.57 -10.05
CA ALA A 200 8.43 -16.28 -10.91
C ALA A 200 7.81 -17.54 -11.55
N ALA A 201 7.07 -18.33 -10.77
CA ALA A 201 6.37 -19.50 -11.26
C ALA A 201 5.33 -19.17 -12.35
N ALA A 202 4.69 -18.00 -12.27
CA ALA A 202 3.68 -17.58 -13.24
C ALA A 202 4.25 -17.05 -14.57
N MET A 203 5.57 -16.86 -14.67
CA MET A 203 6.22 -16.39 -15.92
C MET A 203 5.98 -17.33 -17.10
N ALA A 204 6.07 -18.65 -16.90
CA ALA A 204 6.00 -19.63 -17.99
C ALA A 204 4.66 -19.61 -18.75
N ALA A 205 3.55 -19.51 -18.01
CA ALA A 205 2.18 -19.61 -18.55
C ALA A 205 1.48 -18.24 -18.74
N GLY A 206 2.14 -17.13 -18.40
CA GLY A 206 1.54 -15.81 -18.43
C GLY A 206 1.36 -15.24 -19.83
N SER A 207 0.32 -14.40 -20.03
CA SER A 207 0.23 -13.53 -21.20
C SER A 207 1.41 -12.55 -21.22
N VAL A 208 1.69 -11.94 -22.38
CA VAL A 208 2.79 -10.98 -22.49
C VAL A 208 2.65 -9.82 -21.49
N ASP A 209 1.43 -9.29 -21.35
CA ASP A 209 1.18 -8.19 -20.43
C ASP A 209 1.39 -8.61 -18.97
N LEU A 210 0.97 -9.81 -18.61
CA LEU A 210 1.23 -10.37 -17.29
C LEU A 210 2.73 -10.55 -17.04
N ARG A 211 3.49 -11.14 -18.01
CA ARG A 211 4.93 -11.31 -17.86
C ARG A 211 5.68 -9.98 -17.71
N VAL A 212 5.30 -8.95 -18.46
CA VAL A 212 5.84 -7.58 -18.28
C VAL A 212 5.58 -7.05 -16.88
N ARG A 213 4.38 -7.28 -16.34
CA ARG A 213 4.04 -6.85 -14.95
C ARG A 213 4.79 -7.66 -13.91
N ILE A 214 4.93 -8.97 -14.12
CA ILE A 214 5.71 -9.83 -13.22
C ILE A 214 7.16 -9.37 -13.16
N VAL A 215 7.81 -9.07 -14.29
CA VAL A 215 9.19 -8.56 -14.32
C VAL A 215 9.32 -7.26 -13.49
N ARG A 216 8.36 -6.34 -13.61
CA ARG A 216 8.34 -5.12 -12.78
C ARG A 216 8.15 -5.41 -11.30
N ALA A 217 7.28 -6.36 -10.97
CA ALA A 217 7.02 -6.77 -9.60
C ALA A 217 8.24 -7.44 -8.96
N LEU A 218 8.89 -8.37 -9.67
CA LEU A 218 10.12 -9.02 -9.24
C LEU A 218 11.27 -8.03 -9.02
N ALA A 219 11.40 -7.04 -9.89
CA ALA A 219 12.37 -5.97 -9.71
C ALA A 219 12.08 -5.12 -8.46
N ARG A 220 10.81 -4.82 -8.14
CA ARG A 220 10.45 -4.12 -6.88
C ARG A 220 10.78 -4.95 -5.65
N LEU A 221 10.63 -6.27 -5.74
CA LEU A 221 10.96 -7.22 -4.68
C LEU A 221 12.47 -7.48 -4.54
N GLY A 222 13.33 -6.86 -5.38
CA GLY A 222 14.77 -7.10 -5.35
C GLY A 222 15.16 -8.53 -5.75
N ARG A 223 14.46 -9.14 -6.72
CA ARG A 223 14.70 -10.51 -7.20
C ARG A 223 15.35 -10.50 -8.58
N PRO A 224 16.70 -10.35 -8.68
CA PRO A 224 17.38 -10.19 -9.96
C PRO A 224 17.39 -11.48 -10.81
N GLU A 225 17.49 -12.69 -10.22
CA GLU A 225 17.62 -13.94 -10.94
C GLU A 225 16.47 -14.19 -11.93
N PRO A 226 15.19 -14.18 -11.53
CA PRO A 226 14.10 -14.36 -12.50
C PRO A 226 13.99 -13.19 -13.48
N VAL A 227 14.48 -11.99 -13.14
CA VAL A 227 14.52 -10.85 -14.07
C VAL A 227 15.62 -11.07 -15.11
N ARG A 228 16.80 -11.62 -14.74
CA ARG A 228 17.85 -12.02 -15.69
C ARG A 228 17.32 -13.06 -16.69
N ALA A 229 16.63 -14.09 -16.20
CA ALA A 229 16.02 -15.11 -17.05
C ALA A 229 15.04 -14.52 -18.07
N ALA A 230 14.34 -13.45 -17.74
CA ALA A 230 13.41 -12.77 -18.62
C ALA A 230 14.08 -12.01 -19.79
N LEU A 231 15.40 -11.84 -19.80
CA LEU A 231 16.14 -11.33 -20.98
C LEU A 231 16.09 -12.29 -22.17
N SER A 232 15.77 -13.58 -21.93
CA SER A 232 15.59 -14.59 -22.97
C SER A 232 14.11 -14.85 -23.32
N ASP A 233 13.18 -14.00 -22.87
CA ASP A 233 11.76 -14.16 -23.18
C ASP A 233 11.50 -14.06 -24.69
N ARG A 234 10.53 -14.86 -25.17
CA ARG A 234 10.12 -14.84 -26.59
C ARG A 234 9.59 -13.49 -27.07
N ASP A 235 9.01 -12.67 -26.20
CA ASP A 235 8.45 -11.36 -26.53
C ASP A 235 9.42 -10.23 -26.21
N ALA A 236 9.69 -9.38 -27.18
CA ALA A 236 10.64 -8.27 -27.06
C ALA A 236 10.21 -7.22 -26.01
N ARG A 237 8.92 -7.10 -25.66
CA ARG A 237 8.45 -6.18 -24.60
C ARG A 237 8.90 -6.69 -23.23
N VAL A 238 8.88 -8.01 -23.02
CA VAL A 238 9.34 -8.64 -21.79
C VAL A 238 10.84 -8.50 -21.66
N ARG A 239 11.62 -8.83 -22.73
CA ARG A 239 13.07 -8.67 -22.74
C ARG A 239 13.50 -7.22 -22.47
N ALA A 240 12.86 -6.25 -23.13
CA ALA A 240 13.15 -4.84 -22.92
C ALA A 240 12.83 -4.37 -21.50
N GLN A 241 11.72 -4.88 -20.92
CA GLN A 241 11.37 -4.61 -19.53
C GLN A 241 12.38 -5.23 -18.56
N ALA A 242 12.88 -6.43 -18.86
CA ALA A 242 13.92 -7.08 -18.06
C ALA A 242 15.22 -6.29 -18.05
N ALA A 243 15.71 -5.88 -19.24
CA ALA A 243 16.90 -5.04 -19.35
C ALA A 243 16.76 -3.74 -18.55
N TRP A 244 15.63 -3.03 -18.70
CA TRP A 244 15.37 -1.80 -17.94
C TRP A 244 15.33 -2.03 -16.43
N ALA A 245 14.72 -3.14 -16.00
CA ALA A 245 14.59 -3.50 -14.60
C ALA A 245 15.94 -3.81 -13.95
N LEU A 246 16.83 -4.56 -14.64
CA LEU A 246 18.18 -4.88 -14.17
C LEU A 246 19.05 -3.64 -13.99
N GLY A 247 18.98 -2.70 -14.92
CA GLY A 247 19.67 -1.41 -14.78
C GLY A 247 19.13 -0.57 -13.59
N ARG A 248 17.87 -0.73 -13.22
CA ARG A 248 17.30 -0.06 -12.05
C ARG A 248 17.64 -0.76 -10.72
N LEU A 249 17.83 -2.07 -10.76
CA LEU A 249 18.28 -2.85 -9.60
C LEU A 249 19.74 -2.60 -9.27
N GLY A 250 20.54 -2.06 -10.20
CA GLY A 250 21.97 -2.00 -10.06
C GLY A 250 22.62 -3.39 -10.10
N ASP A 251 22.04 -4.30 -10.88
CA ASP A 251 22.47 -5.70 -10.91
C ASP A 251 23.69 -5.89 -11.83
N GLU A 252 24.89 -5.74 -11.27
CA GLU A 252 26.17 -5.93 -11.96
C GLU A 252 26.32 -7.32 -12.58
N GLY A 253 25.77 -8.34 -11.91
CA GLY A 253 25.78 -9.72 -12.41
C GLY A 253 25.01 -9.94 -13.71
N ALA A 254 24.26 -8.94 -14.18
CA ALA A 254 23.59 -8.97 -15.47
C ALA A 254 24.39 -8.33 -16.62
N SER A 255 25.60 -7.79 -16.37
CA SER A 255 26.35 -7.02 -17.37
C SER A 255 26.57 -7.78 -18.66
N GLU A 256 27.10 -9.00 -18.62
CA GLU A 256 27.30 -9.84 -19.81
C GLU A 256 26.00 -10.14 -20.57
N LEU A 257 24.88 -10.39 -19.84
CA LEU A 257 23.59 -10.63 -20.46
C LEU A 257 23.04 -9.38 -21.14
N LEU A 258 23.25 -8.21 -20.56
CA LEU A 258 22.88 -6.92 -21.13
C LEU A 258 23.73 -6.57 -22.35
N GLU A 259 25.04 -6.90 -22.35
CA GLU A 259 25.93 -6.74 -23.51
C GLU A 259 25.46 -7.62 -24.69
N ARG A 260 25.15 -8.88 -24.44
CA ARG A 260 24.54 -9.75 -25.47
C ARG A 260 23.22 -9.17 -25.99
N ALA A 261 22.41 -8.60 -25.13
CA ALA A 261 21.12 -7.98 -25.49
C ALA A 261 21.27 -6.66 -26.29
N LEU A 262 22.48 -6.08 -26.40
CA LEU A 262 22.76 -5.00 -27.37
C LEU A 262 22.65 -5.47 -28.82
N LEU A 263 22.77 -6.76 -29.08
CA LEU A 263 22.64 -7.39 -30.40
C LEU A 263 21.22 -7.96 -30.64
N ASP A 264 20.27 -7.71 -29.76
CA ASP A 264 18.87 -8.19 -29.91
C ASP A 264 18.24 -7.69 -31.21
N SER A 265 17.43 -8.52 -31.85
CA SER A 265 16.72 -8.18 -33.08
C SER A 265 15.80 -6.94 -32.89
N ALA A 266 15.21 -6.78 -31.71
CA ALA A 266 14.27 -5.70 -31.41
C ALA A 266 14.97 -4.41 -30.96
N PRO A 267 14.78 -3.26 -31.63
CA PRO A 267 15.43 -1.99 -31.28
C PRO A 267 15.16 -1.56 -29.83
N ARG A 268 13.96 -1.82 -29.31
CA ARG A 268 13.60 -1.50 -27.93
C ARG A 268 14.43 -2.25 -26.88
N VAL A 269 14.81 -3.50 -27.18
CA VAL A 269 15.64 -4.31 -26.27
C VAL A 269 17.05 -3.73 -26.26
N ARG A 270 17.62 -3.47 -27.46
CA ARG A 270 18.94 -2.84 -27.59
C ARG A 270 19.03 -1.52 -26.83
N ALA A 271 18.01 -0.65 -27.00
CA ALA A 271 17.96 0.64 -26.32
C ALA A 271 17.86 0.50 -24.78
N SER A 272 17.03 -0.44 -24.29
CA SER A 272 16.89 -0.69 -22.84
C SER A 272 18.18 -1.25 -22.24
N SER A 273 18.87 -2.16 -22.95
CA SER A 273 20.14 -2.75 -22.51
C SER A 273 21.26 -1.73 -22.45
N ALA A 274 21.38 -0.87 -23.50
CA ALA A 274 22.35 0.22 -23.48
C ALA A 274 22.09 1.22 -22.34
N ALA A 275 20.82 1.52 -22.03
CA ALA A 275 20.47 2.40 -20.92
C ALA A 275 20.76 1.72 -19.55
N ALA A 276 20.57 0.42 -19.44
CA ALA A 276 20.89 -0.35 -18.24
C ALA A 276 22.38 -0.35 -17.97
N LEU A 277 23.22 -0.69 -18.97
CA LEU A 277 24.68 -0.70 -18.85
C LEU A 277 25.23 0.68 -18.47
N ARG A 278 24.71 1.77 -19.07
CA ARG A 278 25.11 3.13 -18.65
C ARG A 278 24.78 3.42 -17.18
N ARG A 279 23.68 2.90 -16.66
CA ARG A 279 23.32 3.07 -15.23
C ARG A 279 24.25 2.27 -14.32
N LEU A 280 24.56 1.03 -14.67
CA LEU A 280 25.50 0.19 -13.92
C LEU A 280 26.90 0.86 -13.87
N ALA A 281 27.38 1.39 -14.98
CA ALA A 281 28.66 2.10 -15.05
C ALA A 281 28.66 3.44 -14.29
N ALA A 282 27.51 4.03 -14.02
CA ALA A 282 27.38 5.30 -13.26
C ALA A 282 27.17 5.10 -11.75
N THR A 283 27.02 3.86 -11.29
CA THR A 283 26.89 3.55 -9.88
C THR A 283 28.30 3.35 -9.32
N PRO A 284 28.76 4.18 -8.35
CA PRO A 284 30.12 4.11 -7.80
C PRO A 284 30.32 2.89 -6.91
#